data_a2de457013f57b102285db07b429d864
#
_entry.id   a2de457013f57b102285db07b429d864
#
_cell.length_a   1.000
_cell.length_b   1.000
_cell.length_c   1.000
_cell.angle_alpha   90.00
_cell.angle_beta   90.00
_cell.angle_gamma   90.00
#
_symmetry.space_group_name_H-M   'P 1'
#
loop_
_entity.id
_entity.type
_entity.pdbx_description
1 polymer ?
#
loop_
_entity_poly.entity_id
_entity_poly.type
_entity_poly.pdbx_seq_one_letter_code
_entity_poly.pdbx_strand_id
1 'polypeptide(L)'
;MQPYNKKIVLENGKEFYGYGFGADKEAINEIVFNTSMVGYQEIVSDPSYTDQMVCMTYPLIGNYGMTDEDYETKVPTMGGLIVREYNDLPSNFRYTKTLDEVLVEYDIPAISGVDTRMITRIIRDEGSQKVIICNADVPYEEALEKVREYVIPTDMVSRVSCKKRWYSRTPNHKYDVVAIDCGIKHNIIRKLNEKGCNVTVVPYNITSEEILKMRPDGLFLSNGPGNPEDVQTVINVVKELRGKLPIFGICFGHQMISLALGAKTFKMKFGHRGGNHPVKNMETGKLEITSQNHSYAVDVKSLEGTDLELTHINLLDDTAEGVKCEKDKLFSVQYHPESAPGPQDSAYLFDKFIALMQKEED
;
A
#
# COMPACT_ATOMS: atom_id res chain seq x y z
N MET A 1 22.37 10.41 -29.82
CA MET A 1 21.71 10.08 -28.55
C MET A 1 22.27 11.01 -27.50
N GLN A 2 21.42 11.57 -26.66
CA GLN A 2 21.89 12.31 -25.48
C GLN A 2 22.63 11.33 -24.56
N PRO A 3 23.72 11.75 -23.88
CA PRO A 3 24.34 10.91 -22.86
C PRO A 3 23.41 10.69 -21.69
N TYR A 4 23.51 9.53 -21.05
CA TYR A 4 22.76 9.27 -19.80
C TYR A 4 23.17 10.30 -18.73
N ASN A 5 22.19 10.86 -18.04
CA ASN A 5 22.40 11.86 -16.99
C ASN A 5 22.12 11.33 -15.57
N LYS A 6 21.45 10.19 -15.44
CA LYS A 6 21.18 9.51 -14.16
C LYS A 6 21.61 8.05 -14.21
N LYS A 7 21.83 7.48 -13.03
CA LYS A 7 21.98 6.05 -12.82
C LYS A 7 21.34 5.60 -11.54
N ILE A 8 21.08 4.30 -11.45
CA ILE A 8 20.76 3.63 -10.19
C ILE A 8 21.88 2.63 -9.87
N VAL A 9 22.19 2.49 -8.58
CA VAL A 9 23.11 1.48 -8.06
C VAL A 9 22.37 0.67 -7.00
N LEU A 10 22.31 -0.64 -7.18
CA LEU A 10 21.69 -1.57 -6.24
C LEU A 10 22.70 -1.96 -5.16
N GLU A 11 22.21 -2.33 -3.98
CA GLU A 11 23.03 -2.78 -2.83
C GLU A 11 23.96 -3.97 -3.20
N ASN A 12 23.53 -4.84 -4.13
CA ASN A 12 24.33 -5.95 -4.66
C ASN A 12 25.46 -5.52 -5.62
N GLY A 13 25.59 -4.20 -5.90
CA GLY A 13 26.62 -3.62 -6.75
C GLY A 13 26.27 -3.52 -8.24
N LYS A 14 25.08 -3.95 -8.68
CA LYS A 14 24.69 -3.76 -10.08
C LYS A 14 24.26 -2.33 -10.33
N GLU A 15 24.68 -1.74 -11.46
CA GLU A 15 24.32 -0.39 -11.86
C GLU A 15 23.59 -0.36 -13.21
N PHE A 16 22.71 0.61 -13.39
CA PHE A 16 21.95 0.84 -14.63
C PHE A 16 21.90 2.33 -14.92
N TYR A 17 22.26 2.70 -16.14
CA TYR A 17 22.26 4.09 -16.62
C TYR A 17 20.97 4.39 -17.37
N GLY A 18 20.49 5.63 -17.24
CA GLY A 18 19.25 6.08 -17.89
C GLY A 18 19.12 7.60 -17.94
N TYR A 19 17.92 8.03 -18.23
CA TYR A 19 17.52 9.43 -18.33
C TYR A 19 16.65 9.81 -17.13
N GLY A 20 17.08 10.83 -16.38
CA GLY A 20 16.31 11.36 -15.26
C GLY A 20 15.09 12.14 -15.73
N PHE A 21 14.01 12.02 -14.96
CA PHE A 21 12.83 12.86 -14.99
C PHE A 21 12.26 12.97 -13.56
N GLY A 22 11.26 13.83 -13.35
CA GLY A 22 10.83 14.17 -11.99
C GLY A 22 11.86 15.03 -11.28
N ALA A 23 11.94 14.93 -9.95
CA ALA A 23 12.83 15.75 -9.14
C ALA A 23 14.32 15.45 -9.41
N ASP A 24 15.11 16.51 -9.63
CA ASP A 24 16.55 16.37 -9.82
C ASP A 24 17.27 16.27 -8.48
N LYS A 25 17.18 15.11 -7.85
CA LYS A 25 17.87 14.84 -6.60
C LYS A 25 18.44 13.41 -6.53
N GLU A 26 19.33 13.19 -5.58
CA GLU A 26 19.73 11.88 -5.12
C GLU A 26 18.72 11.35 -4.09
N ALA A 27 18.39 10.06 -4.15
CA ALA A 27 17.56 9.40 -3.15
C ALA A 27 17.96 7.93 -2.98
N ILE A 28 17.84 7.44 -1.74
CA ILE A 28 18.10 6.03 -1.41
C ILE A 28 16.84 5.46 -0.77
N ASN A 29 16.36 4.31 -1.29
CA ASN A 29 15.15 3.67 -0.81
C ASN A 29 15.22 2.15 -1.03
N GLU A 30 14.21 1.41 -0.55
CA GLU A 30 14.03 0.01 -0.91
C GLU A 30 13.46 -0.10 -2.34
N ILE A 31 14.08 -0.91 -3.20
CA ILE A 31 13.54 -1.17 -4.55
C ILE A 31 12.53 -2.31 -4.52
N VAL A 32 11.39 -2.07 -5.16
CA VAL A 32 10.32 -3.04 -5.38
C VAL A 32 9.86 -2.97 -6.83
N PHE A 33 9.12 -3.97 -7.33
CA PHE A 33 8.53 -3.91 -8.65
C PHE A 33 7.00 -4.03 -8.59
N ASN A 34 6.31 -3.48 -9.58
CA ASN A 34 4.87 -3.62 -9.73
C ASN A 34 4.54 -4.13 -11.12
N THR A 35 3.65 -5.13 -11.20
CA THR A 35 3.27 -5.82 -12.45
C THR A 35 1.97 -5.30 -13.08
N SER A 36 1.35 -4.26 -12.52
CA SER A 36 0.14 -3.66 -13.08
C SER A 36 0.41 -3.07 -14.46
N MET A 37 -0.50 -3.31 -15.39
CA MET A 37 -0.43 -2.80 -16.77
C MET A 37 -0.99 -1.38 -16.90
N VAL A 38 -1.80 -0.94 -15.92
CA VAL A 38 -2.48 0.35 -15.86
C VAL A 38 -2.47 0.87 -14.43
N GLY A 39 -2.83 2.14 -14.22
CA GLY A 39 -2.99 2.69 -12.88
C GLY A 39 -1.67 3.20 -12.28
N TYR A 40 -0.74 3.70 -13.09
CA TYR A 40 0.51 4.25 -12.55
C TYR A 40 0.26 5.49 -11.68
N GLN A 41 -0.80 6.26 -11.92
CA GLN A 41 -1.17 7.41 -11.08
C GLN A 41 -1.55 6.97 -9.67
N GLU A 42 -2.39 5.95 -9.55
CA GLU A 42 -2.79 5.36 -8.27
C GLU A 42 -1.58 4.75 -7.55
N ILE A 43 -0.66 4.10 -8.29
CA ILE A 43 0.58 3.57 -7.73
C ILE A 43 1.49 4.68 -7.19
N VAL A 44 1.68 5.77 -7.96
CA VAL A 44 2.50 6.92 -7.54
C VAL A 44 1.92 7.59 -6.30
N SER A 45 0.59 7.64 -6.18
CA SER A 45 -0.12 8.27 -5.07
C SER A 45 -0.52 7.31 -3.93
N ASP A 46 -0.17 6.02 -3.98
CA ASP A 46 -0.43 5.09 -2.88
C ASP A 46 0.60 5.30 -1.74
N PRO A 47 0.15 5.72 -0.53
CA PRO A 47 1.06 5.95 0.59
C PRO A 47 1.83 4.70 1.05
N SER A 48 1.37 3.51 0.69
CA SER A 48 2.07 2.25 0.99
C SER A 48 3.44 2.13 0.31
N TYR A 49 3.72 2.97 -0.72
CA TYR A 49 5.04 3.07 -1.37
C TYR A 49 5.98 4.11 -0.74
N THR A 50 5.63 4.67 0.41
CA THR A 50 6.53 5.60 1.12
C THR A 50 7.89 4.95 1.34
N ASP A 51 8.97 5.67 0.98
CA ASP A 51 10.37 5.20 1.00
C ASP A 51 10.63 3.94 0.17
N GLN A 52 9.84 3.72 -0.90
CA GLN A 52 10.12 2.68 -1.88
C GLN A 52 10.30 3.26 -3.28
N MET A 53 11.33 2.77 -4.01
CA MET A 53 11.48 3.00 -5.45
C MET A 53 10.77 1.90 -6.20
N VAL A 54 9.76 2.27 -6.98
CA VAL A 54 8.91 1.32 -7.71
C VAL A 54 9.43 1.15 -9.13
N CYS A 55 9.86 -0.06 -9.46
CA CYS A 55 10.18 -0.47 -10.83
C CYS A 55 8.89 -0.96 -11.52
N MET A 56 8.42 -0.20 -12.51
CA MET A 56 7.27 -0.59 -13.31
C MET A 56 7.67 -1.63 -14.35
N THR A 57 7.00 -2.79 -14.34
CA THR A 57 7.28 -3.86 -15.34
C THR A 57 6.60 -3.56 -16.67
N TYR A 58 5.49 -2.82 -16.67
CA TYR A 58 4.85 -2.34 -17.89
C TYR A 58 5.76 -1.27 -18.53
N PRO A 59 6.09 -1.42 -19.83
CA PRO A 59 7.19 -0.64 -20.42
C PRO A 59 6.86 0.85 -20.59
N LEU A 60 5.63 1.23 -20.90
CA LEU A 60 5.24 2.59 -21.25
C LEU A 60 4.49 3.26 -20.10
N ILE A 61 5.08 4.30 -19.51
CA ILE A 61 4.52 5.06 -18.40
C ILE A 61 4.42 6.55 -18.77
N GLY A 62 3.39 7.24 -18.29
CA GLY A 62 3.14 8.66 -18.56
C GLY A 62 2.13 8.92 -19.69
N ASN A 63 1.74 7.89 -20.43
CA ASN A 63 0.95 8.00 -21.67
C ASN A 63 -0.46 8.57 -21.53
N TYR A 64 -1.05 8.60 -20.32
CA TYR A 64 -2.35 9.22 -20.06
C TYR A 64 -2.31 10.41 -19.09
N GLY A 65 -1.11 10.81 -18.62
CA GLY A 65 -0.92 11.92 -17.70
C GLY A 65 -1.47 11.64 -16.30
N MET A 66 -1.74 12.71 -15.56
CA MET A 66 -2.28 12.69 -14.22
C MET A 66 -3.59 13.48 -14.19
N THR A 67 -4.59 12.99 -13.46
CA THR A 67 -5.92 13.61 -13.33
C THR A 67 -6.19 13.93 -11.86
N ASP A 68 -6.94 14.99 -11.56
CA ASP A 68 -7.18 15.41 -10.17
C ASP A 68 -8.01 14.38 -9.36
N GLU A 69 -8.77 13.52 -10.05
CA GLU A 69 -9.76 12.63 -9.43
C GLU A 69 -9.18 11.26 -9.04
N ASP A 70 -8.09 10.84 -9.67
CA ASP A 70 -7.56 9.47 -9.56
C ASP A 70 -6.40 9.36 -8.54
N TYR A 71 -6.17 10.39 -7.72
CA TYR A 71 -5.22 10.32 -6.63
C TYR A 71 -5.74 9.49 -5.45
N GLU A 72 -4.88 8.64 -4.91
CA GLU A 72 -5.16 7.84 -3.70
C GLU A 72 -4.74 8.56 -2.41
N THR A 73 -3.91 9.59 -2.50
CA THR A 73 -3.61 10.54 -1.41
C THR A 73 -3.42 11.94 -1.96
N LYS A 74 -3.57 12.95 -1.10
CA LYS A 74 -3.34 14.34 -1.47
C LYS A 74 -1.87 14.66 -1.77
N VAL A 75 -0.95 13.95 -1.12
CA VAL A 75 0.49 14.17 -1.22
C VAL A 75 1.15 12.82 -1.48
N PRO A 76 1.56 12.53 -2.73
CA PRO A 76 2.38 11.37 -3.04
C PRO A 76 3.67 11.34 -2.22
N THR A 77 4.01 10.18 -1.67
CA THR A 77 5.18 9.96 -0.80
C THR A 77 6.09 8.84 -1.26
N MET A 78 5.90 8.38 -2.50
CA MET A 78 6.74 7.38 -3.14
C MET A 78 8.22 7.82 -3.11
N GLY A 79 9.13 6.89 -2.83
CA GLY A 79 10.56 7.17 -2.76
C GLY A 79 11.24 7.39 -4.11
N GLY A 80 10.65 6.91 -5.21
CA GLY A 80 11.16 7.09 -6.57
C GLY A 80 10.50 6.17 -7.58
N LEU A 81 10.64 6.49 -8.88
CA LEU A 81 10.02 5.74 -9.98
C LEU A 81 11.07 5.30 -11.01
N ILE A 82 11.02 4.03 -11.39
CA ILE A 82 11.93 3.41 -12.36
C ILE A 82 11.10 2.82 -13.49
N VAL A 83 11.33 3.30 -14.72
CA VAL A 83 10.52 2.91 -15.88
C VAL A 83 11.40 2.56 -17.10
N ARG A 84 10.86 1.74 -18.00
CA ARG A 84 11.51 1.45 -19.27
C ARG A 84 11.42 2.63 -20.24
N GLU A 85 10.21 3.16 -20.42
CA GLU A 85 9.91 4.28 -21.29
C GLU A 85 9.01 5.27 -20.57
N TYR A 86 9.41 6.53 -20.56
CA TYR A 86 8.58 7.63 -20.11
C TYR A 86 8.03 8.38 -21.32
N ASN A 87 6.71 8.55 -21.38
CA ASN A 87 6.02 9.36 -22.37
C ASN A 87 5.61 10.69 -21.75
N ASP A 88 6.17 11.78 -22.27
CA ASP A 88 5.93 13.16 -21.83
C ASP A 88 4.74 13.85 -22.54
N LEU A 89 4.10 13.14 -23.50
CA LEU A 89 2.95 13.63 -24.27
C LEU A 89 1.70 12.83 -23.97
N PRO A 90 0.97 13.16 -22.87
CA PRO A 90 -0.25 12.45 -22.51
C PRO A 90 -1.35 12.58 -23.56
N SER A 91 -2.09 11.49 -23.81
CA SER A 91 -3.18 11.44 -24.80
C SER A 91 -4.59 11.38 -24.17
N ASN A 92 -4.72 11.38 -22.85
CA ASN A 92 -6.01 11.39 -22.16
C ASN A 92 -6.57 12.82 -22.09
N PHE A 93 -7.81 13.03 -22.55
CA PHE A 93 -8.47 14.35 -22.51
C PHE A 93 -8.72 14.90 -21.09
N ARG A 94 -8.67 14.05 -20.07
CA ARG A 94 -8.87 14.45 -18.66
C ARG A 94 -7.57 14.83 -17.93
N TYR A 95 -6.40 14.65 -18.56
CA TYR A 95 -5.16 14.95 -17.86
C TYR A 95 -5.05 16.45 -17.54
N THR A 96 -4.57 16.76 -16.34
CA THR A 96 -4.33 18.13 -15.86
C THR A 96 -2.84 18.45 -15.77
N LYS A 97 -2.03 17.43 -15.51
CA LYS A 97 -0.56 17.52 -15.40
C LYS A 97 0.09 16.32 -16.08
N THR A 98 1.33 16.49 -16.53
CA THR A 98 2.19 15.35 -16.88
C THR A 98 2.65 14.63 -15.63
N LEU A 99 3.10 13.39 -15.78
CA LEU A 99 3.70 12.65 -14.67
C LEU A 99 4.97 13.35 -14.14
N ASP A 100 5.79 13.91 -15.04
CA ASP A 100 7.00 14.65 -14.68
C ASP A 100 6.70 15.86 -13.78
N GLU A 101 5.72 16.69 -14.17
CA GLU A 101 5.29 17.85 -13.38
C GLU A 101 4.86 17.45 -11.97
N VAL A 102 4.14 16.34 -11.81
CA VAL A 102 3.71 15.84 -10.51
C VAL A 102 4.89 15.32 -9.70
N LEU A 103 5.80 14.56 -10.31
CA LEU A 103 6.98 14.07 -9.61
C LEU A 103 7.90 15.21 -9.16
N VAL A 104 8.05 16.28 -9.95
CA VAL A 104 8.78 17.49 -9.56
C VAL A 104 8.09 18.20 -8.40
N GLU A 105 6.77 18.37 -8.47
CA GLU A 105 5.97 19.05 -7.42
C GLU A 105 6.11 18.37 -6.05
N TYR A 106 6.13 17.03 -6.03
CA TYR A 106 6.23 16.25 -4.80
C TYR A 106 7.65 15.76 -4.47
N ASP A 107 8.65 16.32 -5.14
CA ASP A 107 10.08 16.02 -4.89
C ASP A 107 10.41 14.52 -5.02
N ILE A 108 9.87 13.84 -6.04
CA ILE A 108 10.07 12.42 -6.30
C ILE A 108 11.02 12.25 -7.49
N PRO A 109 12.20 11.64 -7.33
CA PRO A 109 13.12 11.39 -8.43
C PRO A 109 12.67 10.19 -9.27
N ALA A 110 12.96 10.23 -10.56
CA ALA A 110 12.62 9.15 -11.46
C ALA A 110 13.69 8.93 -12.54
N ILE A 111 13.75 7.71 -13.09
CA ILE A 111 14.68 7.33 -14.15
C ILE A 111 13.96 6.48 -15.20
N SER A 112 14.24 6.79 -16.47
CA SER A 112 13.77 6.05 -17.64
C SER A 112 14.91 5.50 -18.47
N GLY A 113 14.63 4.59 -19.42
CA GLY A 113 15.62 4.01 -20.31
C GLY A 113 16.42 2.85 -19.75
N VAL A 114 16.11 2.42 -18.52
CA VAL A 114 16.78 1.30 -17.85
C VAL A 114 16.14 -0.06 -18.21
N ASP A 115 16.89 -1.14 -18.01
CA ASP A 115 16.37 -2.51 -18.21
C ASP A 115 15.51 -2.95 -17.00
N THR A 116 14.26 -2.52 -16.99
CA THR A 116 13.28 -2.88 -15.92
C THR A 116 13.05 -4.38 -15.83
N ARG A 117 13.19 -5.13 -16.94
CA ARG A 117 13.07 -6.60 -16.93
C ARG A 117 14.22 -7.24 -16.16
N MET A 118 15.45 -6.78 -16.39
CA MET A 118 16.62 -7.26 -15.64
C MET A 118 16.49 -6.92 -14.16
N ILE A 119 16.11 -5.69 -13.82
CA ILE A 119 15.91 -5.22 -12.45
C ILE A 119 14.83 -6.08 -11.75
N THR A 120 13.70 -6.31 -12.40
CA THR A 120 12.62 -7.16 -11.85
C THR A 120 13.11 -8.59 -11.56
N ARG A 121 13.92 -9.17 -12.45
CA ARG A 121 14.51 -10.50 -12.22
C ARG A 121 15.46 -10.52 -11.04
N ILE A 122 16.29 -9.49 -10.88
CA ILE A 122 17.18 -9.36 -9.72
C ILE A 122 16.36 -9.34 -8.42
N ILE A 123 15.34 -8.49 -8.35
CA ILE A 123 14.49 -8.39 -7.15
C ILE A 123 13.77 -9.73 -6.86
N ARG A 124 13.27 -10.40 -7.89
CA ARG A 124 12.62 -11.71 -7.74
C ARG A 124 13.59 -12.77 -7.22
N ASP A 125 14.79 -12.81 -7.79
CA ASP A 125 15.76 -13.87 -7.55
C ASP A 125 16.61 -13.63 -6.29
N GLU A 126 16.90 -12.37 -5.93
CA GLU A 126 17.76 -11.98 -4.80
C GLU A 126 16.98 -11.33 -3.64
N GLY A 127 15.75 -10.85 -3.88
CA GLY A 127 14.91 -10.14 -2.92
C GLY A 127 14.90 -8.63 -3.13
N SER A 128 13.97 -7.94 -2.45
CA SER A 128 13.99 -6.48 -2.35
C SER A 128 15.25 -6.04 -1.60
N GLN A 129 15.88 -4.98 -2.10
CA GLN A 129 17.16 -4.49 -1.59
C GLN A 129 17.19 -2.95 -1.67
N LYS A 130 18.18 -2.32 -1.08
CA LYS A 130 18.35 -0.87 -1.18
C LYS A 130 18.86 -0.49 -2.57
N VAL A 131 18.47 0.70 -3.03
CA VAL A 131 18.89 1.29 -4.29
C VAL A 131 19.09 2.79 -4.13
N ILE A 132 20.11 3.34 -4.77
CA ILE A 132 20.30 4.78 -4.92
C ILE A 132 19.99 5.19 -6.36
N ILE A 133 19.26 6.31 -6.54
CA ILE A 133 19.22 7.07 -7.78
C ILE A 133 20.13 8.29 -7.62
N CYS A 134 21.07 8.49 -8.55
CA CYS A 134 22.01 9.61 -8.50
C CYS A 134 22.39 10.06 -9.90
N ASN A 135 23.18 11.14 -10.02
CA ASN A 135 23.73 11.60 -11.29
C ASN A 135 24.70 10.55 -11.88
N ALA A 136 24.76 10.46 -13.20
CA ALA A 136 25.58 9.47 -13.88
C ALA A 136 27.09 9.63 -13.63
N ASP A 137 27.54 10.84 -13.30
CA ASP A 137 28.93 11.19 -13.01
C ASP A 137 29.38 10.91 -11.57
N VAL A 138 28.45 10.60 -10.65
CA VAL A 138 28.80 10.16 -9.28
C VAL A 138 29.68 8.91 -9.36
N PRO A 139 30.84 8.85 -8.67
CA PRO A 139 31.68 7.66 -8.68
C PRO A 139 30.93 6.41 -8.19
N TYR A 140 31.14 5.27 -8.86
CA TYR A 140 30.45 4.02 -8.52
C TYR A 140 30.65 3.61 -7.06
N GLU A 141 31.88 3.67 -6.56
CA GLU A 141 32.23 3.29 -5.19
C GLU A 141 31.50 4.17 -4.15
N GLU A 142 31.41 5.48 -4.41
CA GLU A 142 30.68 6.42 -3.57
C GLU A 142 29.20 6.08 -3.49
N ALA A 143 28.56 5.84 -4.65
CA ALA A 143 27.16 5.48 -4.72
C ALA A 143 26.87 4.13 -4.02
N LEU A 144 27.77 3.15 -4.18
CA LEU A 144 27.64 1.83 -3.55
C LEU A 144 27.80 1.91 -2.02
N GLU A 145 28.75 2.71 -1.53
CA GLU A 145 28.95 2.94 -0.11
C GLU A 145 27.71 3.58 0.53
N LYS A 146 27.20 4.67 -0.07
CA LYS A 146 25.96 5.35 0.39
C LYS A 146 24.80 4.40 0.50
N VAL A 147 24.54 3.55 -0.51
CA VAL A 147 23.41 2.64 -0.50
C VAL A 147 23.57 1.54 0.56
N ARG A 148 24.79 1.06 0.81
CA ARG A 148 25.04 0.03 1.81
C ARG A 148 24.89 0.54 3.23
N GLU A 149 25.35 1.78 3.49
CA GLU A 149 25.28 2.41 4.81
C GLU A 149 23.88 2.93 5.16
N TYR A 150 23.03 3.14 4.15
CA TYR A 150 21.69 3.69 4.37
C TYR A 150 20.84 2.78 5.26
N VAL A 151 20.21 3.38 6.27
CA VAL A 151 19.24 2.71 7.16
C VAL A 151 17.84 3.13 6.77
N ILE A 152 17.00 2.15 6.43
CA ILE A 152 15.60 2.41 6.08
C ILE A 152 14.86 2.94 7.31
N PRO A 153 14.16 4.08 7.21
CA PRO A 153 13.41 4.65 8.33
C PRO A 153 12.27 3.73 8.79
N THR A 154 11.93 3.81 10.08
CA THR A 154 10.82 3.04 10.70
C THR A 154 9.62 3.94 11.03
N ASP A 155 9.70 5.24 10.73
CA ASP A 155 8.69 6.25 11.07
C ASP A 155 7.67 6.54 9.97
N MET A 156 7.61 5.70 8.92
CA MET A 156 6.83 5.93 7.70
C MET A 156 5.36 6.24 7.99
N VAL A 157 4.71 5.45 8.85
CA VAL A 157 3.30 5.66 9.22
C VAL A 157 3.09 7.03 9.85
N SER A 158 4.00 7.48 10.71
CA SER A 158 3.89 8.80 11.35
C SER A 158 3.97 9.95 10.35
N ARG A 159 4.64 9.75 9.20
CA ARG A 159 4.78 10.76 8.14
C ARG A 159 3.56 10.84 7.23
N VAL A 160 2.90 9.71 6.96
CA VAL A 160 1.74 9.65 6.04
C VAL A 160 0.40 9.80 6.73
N SER A 161 0.29 9.43 8.00
CA SER A 161 -0.93 9.59 8.80
C SER A 161 -1.34 11.04 8.95
N CYS A 162 -2.64 11.31 8.90
CA CYS A 162 -3.18 12.65 9.12
C CYS A 162 -2.78 13.20 10.49
N LYS A 163 -2.51 14.49 10.58
CA LYS A 163 -2.14 15.14 11.85
C LYS A 163 -3.34 15.55 12.69
N LYS A 164 -4.52 15.67 12.06
CA LYS A 164 -5.78 16.01 12.70
C LYS A 164 -6.88 15.16 12.10
N ARG A 165 -7.85 14.78 12.90
CA ARG A 165 -9.04 14.07 12.41
C ARG A 165 -9.76 14.91 11.35
N TRP A 166 -10.31 14.24 10.37
CA TRP A 166 -11.13 14.82 9.32
C TRP A 166 -12.30 13.89 8.98
N TYR A 167 -13.25 14.39 8.21
CA TYR A 167 -14.54 13.75 8.02
C TYR A 167 -14.84 13.60 6.53
N SER A 168 -15.28 12.42 6.12
CA SER A 168 -15.91 12.19 4.83
C SER A 168 -17.36 11.78 5.06
N ARG A 169 -18.29 12.53 4.49
CA ARG A 169 -19.72 12.32 4.69
C ARG A 169 -20.41 11.86 3.41
N THR A 170 -21.44 11.06 3.58
CA THR A 170 -22.31 10.61 2.50
C THR A 170 -23.73 11.13 2.68
N PRO A 171 -24.47 11.46 1.57
CA PRO A 171 -25.85 11.87 1.67
C PRO A 171 -26.80 10.76 2.19
N ASN A 172 -26.42 9.50 2.00
CA ASN A 172 -27.21 8.32 2.41
C ASN A 172 -26.66 7.69 3.70
N HIS A 173 -26.43 8.50 4.71
CA HIS A 173 -25.86 8.07 5.98
C HIS A 173 -26.69 6.98 6.66
N LYS A 174 -26.01 5.89 7.04
CA LYS A 174 -26.56 4.76 7.80
C LYS A 174 -25.70 4.39 8.99
N TYR A 175 -24.36 4.53 8.87
CA TYR A 175 -23.39 4.11 9.88
C TYR A 175 -22.29 5.17 10.05
N ASP A 176 -21.77 5.28 11.26
CA ASP A 176 -20.60 6.08 11.59
C ASP A 176 -19.39 5.16 11.78
N VAL A 177 -18.37 5.30 10.93
CA VAL A 177 -17.14 4.52 10.98
C VAL A 177 -15.98 5.41 11.38
N VAL A 178 -15.18 4.97 12.35
CA VAL A 178 -13.87 5.55 12.62
C VAL A 178 -12.82 4.77 11.84
N ALA A 179 -12.02 5.45 11.02
CA ALA A 179 -10.92 4.88 10.25
C ALA A 179 -9.58 5.35 10.80
N ILE A 180 -8.74 4.43 11.29
CA ILE A 180 -7.37 4.74 11.71
C ILE A 180 -6.51 4.87 10.46
N ASP A 181 -5.88 6.05 10.32
CA ASP A 181 -5.07 6.41 9.17
C ASP A 181 -3.61 6.02 9.38
N CYS A 182 -3.21 4.91 8.76
CA CYS A 182 -1.82 4.51 8.64
C CYS A 182 -1.23 4.81 7.25
N GLY A 183 -1.93 5.57 6.43
CA GLY A 183 -1.67 5.84 5.02
C GLY A 183 -2.88 5.44 4.17
N ILE A 184 -4.07 5.91 4.56
CA ILE A 184 -5.34 5.47 3.96
C ILE A 184 -5.48 5.94 2.51
N LYS A 185 -5.83 5.02 1.62
CA LYS A 185 -6.19 5.33 0.23
C LYS A 185 -7.59 5.97 0.17
N HIS A 186 -7.72 6.99 -0.67
CA HIS A 186 -9.00 7.68 -0.85
C HIS A 186 -10.10 6.76 -1.36
N ASN A 187 -9.76 5.74 -2.17
CA ASN A 187 -10.77 4.82 -2.69
C ASN A 187 -11.41 3.94 -1.59
N ILE A 188 -10.69 3.64 -0.52
CA ILE A 188 -11.27 2.98 0.66
C ILE A 188 -12.40 3.84 1.24
N ILE A 189 -12.16 5.14 1.39
CA ILE A 189 -13.15 6.07 1.92
C ILE A 189 -14.35 6.20 0.98
N ARG A 190 -14.10 6.27 -0.35
CA ARG A 190 -15.15 6.30 -1.37
C ARG A 190 -16.04 5.04 -1.25
N LYS A 191 -15.43 3.85 -1.12
CA LYS A 191 -16.17 2.59 -0.96
C LYS A 191 -17.00 2.55 0.32
N LEU A 192 -16.48 3.01 1.45
CA LEU A 192 -17.26 3.14 2.69
C LEU A 192 -18.41 4.13 2.54
N ASN A 193 -18.18 5.30 1.90
CA ASN A 193 -19.25 6.27 1.65
C ASN A 193 -20.33 5.70 0.70
N GLU A 194 -19.97 4.95 -0.35
CA GLU A 194 -20.91 4.26 -1.25
C GLU A 194 -21.84 3.30 -0.48
N LYS A 195 -21.36 2.69 0.59
CA LYS A 195 -22.12 1.79 1.48
C LYS A 195 -22.93 2.52 2.55
N GLY A 196 -22.92 3.85 2.57
CA GLY A 196 -23.67 4.67 3.51
C GLY A 196 -22.94 4.95 4.82
N CYS A 197 -21.61 4.80 4.87
CA CYS A 197 -20.83 5.14 6.04
C CYS A 197 -20.38 6.61 6.00
N ASN A 198 -20.67 7.39 7.03
CA ASN A 198 -19.86 8.56 7.35
C ASN A 198 -18.53 8.08 7.93
N VAL A 199 -17.41 8.59 7.44
CA VAL A 199 -16.09 8.17 7.89
C VAL A 199 -15.42 9.31 8.65
N THR A 200 -15.05 9.05 9.90
CA THR A 200 -14.15 9.90 10.68
C THR A 200 -12.75 9.31 10.62
N VAL A 201 -11.88 9.94 9.84
CA VAL A 201 -10.48 9.53 9.71
C VAL A 201 -9.67 10.15 10.84
N VAL A 202 -8.92 9.32 11.56
CA VAL A 202 -8.17 9.70 12.77
C VAL A 202 -6.69 9.32 12.65
N PRO A 203 -5.78 10.07 13.30
CA PRO A 203 -4.37 9.72 13.30
C PRO A 203 -4.09 8.32 13.88
N TYR A 204 -2.99 7.70 13.43
CA TYR A 204 -2.56 6.36 13.88
C TYR A 204 -2.30 6.25 15.39
N ASN A 205 -2.00 7.36 16.06
CA ASN A 205 -1.69 7.41 17.50
C ASN A 205 -2.88 7.75 18.39
N ILE A 206 -4.11 7.63 17.86
CA ILE A 206 -5.35 7.78 18.64
C ILE A 206 -5.47 6.69 19.70
N THR A 207 -6.13 6.99 20.81
CA THR A 207 -6.41 6.01 21.87
C THR A 207 -7.77 5.32 21.69
N SER A 208 -7.91 4.13 22.25
CA SER A 208 -9.18 3.39 22.27
C SER A 208 -10.30 4.17 22.99
N GLU A 209 -9.96 4.91 24.04
CA GLU A 209 -10.92 5.75 24.77
C GLU A 209 -11.48 6.88 23.89
N GLU A 210 -10.61 7.55 23.12
CA GLU A 210 -11.03 8.59 22.17
C GLU A 210 -11.95 8.04 21.08
N ILE A 211 -11.66 6.82 20.56
CA ILE A 211 -12.51 6.14 19.59
C ILE A 211 -13.89 5.83 20.21
N LEU A 212 -13.95 5.25 21.40
CA LEU A 212 -15.20 4.92 22.06
C LEU A 212 -16.05 6.15 22.40
N LYS A 213 -15.42 7.31 22.71
CA LYS A 213 -16.14 8.59 22.91
C LYS A 213 -16.86 9.07 21.65
N MET A 214 -16.39 8.70 20.45
CA MET A 214 -17.04 9.03 19.18
C MET A 214 -18.26 8.13 18.89
N ARG A 215 -18.44 7.01 19.62
CA ARG A 215 -19.53 6.04 19.51
C ARG A 215 -19.73 5.55 18.07
N PRO A 216 -18.69 5.07 17.39
CA PRO A 216 -18.84 4.56 16.03
C PRO A 216 -19.60 3.23 16.01
N ASP A 217 -20.24 2.94 14.88
CA ASP A 217 -20.84 1.62 14.62
C ASP A 217 -19.77 0.58 14.24
N GLY A 218 -18.61 1.02 13.71
CA GLY A 218 -17.49 0.15 13.36
C GLY A 218 -16.13 0.87 13.31
N LEU A 219 -15.08 0.07 13.43
CA LEU A 219 -13.68 0.51 13.33
C LEU A 219 -13.06 -0.04 12.05
N PHE A 220 -12.40 0.83 11.30
CA PHE A 220 -11.66 0.47 10.11
C PHE A 220 -10.15 0.71 10.29
N LEU A 221 -9.32 -0.27 9.89
CA LEU A 221 -7.87 -0.14 9.91
C LEU A 221 -7.35 -0.08 8.47
N SER A 222 -6.68 1.02 8.14
CA SER A 222 -6.25 1.27 6.77
C SER A 222 -5.01 0.46 6.36
N ASN A 223 -4.73 0.48 5.05
CA ASN A 223 -3.42 0.18 4.49
C ASN A 223 -2.37 1.16 5.00
N GLY A 224 -1.09 0.86 4.75
CA GLY A 224 0.01 1.71 5.15
C GLY A 224 1.38 1.14 4.79
N PRO A 225 2.45 1.96 4.89
CA PRO A 225 3.82 1.57 4.60
C PRO A 225 4.55 0.94 5.80
N GLY A 226 5.64 0.23 5.50
CA GLY A 226 6.62 -0.20 6.50
C GLY A 226 6.34 -1.54 7.15
N ASN A 227 6.94 -1.74 8.31
CA ASN A 227 6.78 -2.95 9.12
C ASN A 227 5.62 -2.76 10.11
N PRO A 228 4.60 -3.65 10.13
CA PRO A 228 3.48 -3.52 11.06
C PRO A 228 3.88 -3.58 12.54
N GLU A 229 5.00 -4.22 12.87
CA GLU A 229 5.52 -4.27 14.24
C GLU A 229 6.03 -2.91 14.76
N ASP A 230 6.33 -1.96 13.88
CA ASP A 230 6.76 -0.61 14.27
C ASP A 230 5.60 0.25 14.81
N VAL A 231 4.33 -0.17 14.63
CA VAL A 231 3.14 0.62 15.00
C VAL A 231 2.38 -0.02 16.17
N GLN A 232 3.07 -0.21 17.28
CA GLN A 232 2.51 -0.84 18.49
C GLN A 232 1.28 -0.11 19.05
N THR A 233 1.14 1.20 18.82
CA THR A 233 -0.02 1.97 19.26
C THR A 233 -1.31 1.43 18.65
N VAL A 234 -1.36 1.17 17.35
CA VAL A 234 -2.55 0.65 16.67
C VAL A 234 -2.82 -0.80 17.07
N ILE A 235 -1.78 -1.63 17.19
CA ILE A 235 -1.90 -3.02 17.68
C ILE A 235 -2.57 -3.06 19.05
N ASN A 236 -2.17 -2.16 19.97
CA ASN A 236 -2.77 -2.07 21.30
C ASN A 236 -4.23 -1.59 21.26
N VAL A 237 -4.55 -0.62 20.39
CA VAL A 237 -5.94 -0.17 20.19
C VAL A 237 -6.82 -1.34 19.74
N VAL A 238 -6.35 -2.18 18.81
CA VAL A 238 -7.10 -3.38 18.38
C VAL A 238 -7.31 -4.35 19.54
N LYS A 239 -6.27 -4.64 20.35
CA LYS A 239 -6.40 -5.50 21.55
C LYS A 239 -7.46 -5.00 22.52
N GLU A 240 -7.55 -3.69 22.71
CA GLU A 240 -8.49 -3.08 23.64
C GLU A 240 -9.91 -2.99 23.09
N LEU A 241 -10.10 -2.91 21.78
CA LEU A 241 -11.39 -2.72 21.13
C LEU A 241 -12.01 -4.00 20.57
N ARG A 242 -11.23 -5.11 20.46
CA ARG A 242 -11.77 -6.40 20.02
C ARG A 242 -12.97 -6.81 20.87
N GLY A 243 -14.03 -7.29 20.22
CA GLY A 243 -15.29 -7.67 20.88
C GLY A 243 -16.16 -6.50 21.35
N LYS A 244 -15.69 -5.23 21.26
CA LYS A 244 -16.49 -4.04 21.62
C LYS A 244 -17.11 -3.36 20.40
N LEU A 245 -16.46 -3.47 19.24
CA LEU A 245 -16.89 -2.89 17.97
C LEU A 245 -16.60 -3.89 16.85
N PRO A 246 -17.43 -3.93 15.77
CA PRO A 246 -17.05 -4.56 14.52
C PRO A 246 -15.77 -3.92 13.97
N ILE A 247 -14.79 -4.76 13.53
CA ILE A 247 -13.51 -4.29 13.01
C ILE A 247 -13.25 -4.89 11.63
N PHE A 248 -12.88 -4.04 10.67
CA PHE A 248 -12.39 -4.44 9.35
C PHE A 248 -11.02 -3.84 9.07
N GLY A 249 -10.06 -4.65 8.62
CA GLY A 249 -8.71 -4.22 8.28
C GLY A 249 -8.29 -4.61 6.86
N ILE A 250 -7.62 -3.69 6.16
CA ILE A 250 -7.08 -3.90 4.81
C ILE A 250 -5.56 -3.79 4.84
N CYS A 251 -4.86 -4.75 4.24
CA CYS A 251 -3.42 -4.78 4.01
C CYS A 251 -2.62 -4.61 5.32
N PHE A 252 -2.11 -3.44 5.60
CA PHE A 252 -1.43 -3.14 6.86
C PHE A 252 -2.35 -3.34 8.07
N GLY A 253 -3.64 -2.98 7.94
CA GLY A 253 -4.67 -3.24 8.94
C GLY A 253 -4.89 -4.72 9.24
N HIS A 254 -4.80 -5.59 8.21
CA HIS A 254 -4.85 -7.04 8.37
C HIS A 254 -3.66 -7.54 9.21
N GLN A 255 -2.47 -7.06 8.93
CA GLN A 255 -1.26 -7.44 9.66
C GLN A 255 -1.34 -7.00 11.12
N MET A 256 -1.80 -5.78 11.40
CA MET A 256 -1.97 -5.28 12.76
C MET A 256 -3.04 -6.03 13.55
N ILE A 257 -4.17 -6.41 12.93
CA ILE A 257 -5.19 -7.27 13.54
C ILE A 257 -4.57 -8.63 13.90
N SER A 258 -3.84 -9.23 12.97
CA SER A 258 -3.21 -10.54 13.18
C SER A 258 -2.22 -10.50 14.34
N LEU A 259 -1.35 -9.49 14.40
CA LEU A 259 -0.41 -9.27 15.50
C LEU A 259 -1.13 -9.02 16.83
N ALA A 260 -2.23 -8.26 16.82
CA ALA A 260 -3.01 -7.98 18.04
C ALA A 260 -3.63 -9.24 18.66
N LEU A 261 -3.99 -10.24 17.83
CA LEU A 261 -4.55 -11.50 18.27
C LEU A 261 -3.50 -12.61 18.47
N GLY A 262 -2.20 -12.29 18.36
CA GLY A 262 -1.11 -13.20 18.72
C GLY A 262 -0.45 -13.93 17.55
N ALA A 263 -0.89 -13.72 16.32
CA ALA A 263 -0.19 -14.21 15.14
C ALA A 263 1.12 -13.44 14.91
N LYS A 264 1.94 -13.92 13.97
CA LYS A 264 3.24 -13.33 13.60
C LYS A 264 3.23 -12.90 12.15
N THR A 265 4.02 -11.88 11.84
CA THR A 265 4.29 -11.44 10.47
C THR A 265 5.75 -11.72 10.10
N PHE A 266 6.03 -11.80 8.81
CA PHE A 266 7.37 -11.94 8.29
C PHE A 266 7.56 -11.10 7.04
N LYS A 267 8.77 -10.62 6.79
CA LYS A 267 9.12 -9.91 5.56
C LYS A 267 9.28 -10.92 4.43
N MET A 268 8.53 -10.75 3.36
CA MET A 268 8.62 -11.57 2.17
C MET A 268 9.88 -11.24 1.37
N LYS A 269 10.35 -12.15 0.54
CA LYS A 269 11.54 -11.96 -0.28
C LYS A 269 11.44 -10.73 -1.20
N PHE A 270 10.30 -10.54 -1.88
CA PHE A 270 10.04 -9.40 -2.76
C PHE A 270 8.61 -8.85 -2.64
N GLY A 271 7.77 -9.45 -1.80
CA GLY A 271 6.39 -9.04 -1.58
C GLY A 271 5.46 -9.32 -2.76
N HIS A 272 4.20 -8.96 -2.61
CA HIS A 272 3.19 -9.01 -3.67
C HIS A 272 2.83 -7.62 -4.14
N ARG A 273 2.92 -7.36 -5.48
CA ARG A 273 2.53 -6.08 -6.08
C ARG A 273 2.04 -6.28 -7.51
N GLY A 274 0.79 -5.87 -7.72
CA GLY A 274 0.12 -5.98 -9.01
C GLY A 274 -1.36 -6.28 -8.87
N GLY A 275 -2.10 -6.24 -9.98
CA GLY A 275 -3.55 -6.45 -10.02
C GLY A 275 -3.97 -7.85 -10.51
N ASN A 276 -3.13 -8.86 -10.40
CA ASN A 276 -3.34 -10.18 -11.01
C ASN A 276 -3.02 -11.35 -10.08
N HIS A 277 -3.10 -11.15 -8.76
CA HIS A 277 -2.84 -12.21 -7.78
C HIS A 277 -4.10 -13.04 -7.51
N PRO A 278 -4.07 -14.37 -7.77
CA PRO A 278 -5.20 -15.24 -7.50
C PRO A 278 -5.26 -15.61 -6.01
N VAL A 279 -6.39 -15.35 -5.40
CA VAL A 279 -6.68 -15.66 -4.00
C VAL A 279 -7.88 -16.59 -3.93
N LYS A 280 -7.81 -17.60 -3.08
CA LYS A 280 -8.93 -18.50 -2.82
C LYS A 280 -9.63 -18.09 -1.52
N ASN A 281 -10.93 -17.83 -1.62
CA ASN A 281 -11.80 -17.71 -0.46
C ASN A 281 -12.09 -19.10 0.10
N MET A 282 -11.65 -19.37 1.31
CA MET A 282 -11.75 -20.71 1.94
C MET A 282 -13.18 -21.03 2.42
N GLU A 283 -14.00 -19.99 2.69
CA GLU A 283 -15.38 -20.16 3.11
C GLU A 283 -16.29 -20.59 1.95
N THR A 284 -16.08 -20.00 0.76
CA THR A 284 -16.94 -20.22 -0.41
C THR A 284 -16.31 -21.12 -1.46
N GLY A 285 -15.01 -21.35 -1.40
CA GLY A 285 -14.22 -22.05 -2.42
C GLY A 285 -14.00 -21.26 -3.72
N LYS A 286 -14.48 -20.01 -3.82
CA LYS A 286 -14.32 -19.16 -5.00
C LYS A 286 -12.90 -18.65 -5.14
N LEU A 287 -12.50 -18.43 -6.40
CA LEU A 287 -11.24 -17.76 -6.75
C LEU A 287 -11.54 -16.31 -7.07
N GLU A 288 -10.71 -15.42 -6.57
CA GLU A 288 -10.77 -13.98 -6.78
C GLU A 288 -9.42 -13.52 -7.34
N ILE A 289 -9.45 -12.62 -8.30
CA ILE A 289 -8.24 -11.92 -8.74
C ILE A 289 -8.14 -10.62 -7.95
N THR A 290 -7.00 -10.40 -7.32
CA THR A 290 -6.83 -9.35 -6.33
C THR A 290 -5.73 -8.36 -6.69
N SER A 291 -5.87 -7.14 -6.19
CA SER A 291 -4.82 -6.12 -6.19
C SER A 291 -4.00 -6.24 -4.92
N GLN A 292 -2.67 -6.27 -5.06
CA GLN A 292 -1.73 -6.48 -3.97
C GLN A 292 -0.68 -5.36 -3.94
N ASN A 293 -0.31 -4.94 -2.73
CA ASN A 293 0.85 -4.07 -2.49
C ASN A 293 1.33 -4.21 -1.06
N HIS A 294 2.13 -5.23 -0.78
CA HIS A 294 2.70 -5.43 0.55
C HIS A 294 4.05 -6.15 0.51
N SER A 295 4.91 -5.86 1.49
CA SER A 295 6.21 -6.50 1.73
C SER A 295 6.18 -7.53 2.86
N TYR A 296 5.17 -7.49 3.71
CA TYR A 296 5.01 -8.39 4.85
C TYR A 296 3.76 -9.23 4.66
N ALA A 297 3.77 -10.44 5.20
CA ALA A 297 2.64 -11.36 5.23
C ALA A 297 2.48 -11.97 6.63
N VAL A 298 1.27 -12.44 6.94
CA VAL A 298 1.00 -13.18 8.17
C VAL A 298 1.45 -14.63 8.00
N ASP A 299 2.21 -15.14 8.97
CA ASP A 299 2.61 -16.54 9.00
C ASP A 299 1.40 -17.43 9.32
N VAL A 300 0.95 -18.20 8.34
CA VAL A 300 -0.20 -19.12 8.46
C VAL A 300 -0.05 -20.05 9.67
N LYS A 301 1.16 -20.55 9.95
CA LYS A 301 1.42 -21.46 11.08
C LYS A 301 1.23 -20.76 12.42
N SER A 302 1.43 -19.47 12.49
CA SER A 302 1.26 -18.69 13.70
C SER A 302 -0.20 -18.45 14.07
N LEU A 303 -1.15 -18.77 13.20
CA LEU A 303 -2.59 -18.71 13.50
C LEU A 303 -3.00 -19.83 14.45
N GLU A 304 -2.25 -20.94 14.50
CA GLU A 304 -2.50 -22.04 15.41
C GLU A 304 -2.40 -21.58 16.88
N GLY A 305 -3.42 -21.86 17.65
CA GLY A 305 -3.50 -21.45 19.06
C GLY A 305 -3.98 -20.00 19.28
N THR A 306 -4.31 -19.29 18.21
CA THR A 306 -5.00 -17.97 18.28
C THR A 306 -6.51 -18.13 18.08
N ASP A 307 -7.25 -17.02 18.25
CA ASP A 307 -8.69 -16.97 17.96
C ASP A 307 -8.98 -16.68 16.46
N LEU A 308 -7.94 -16.64 15.62
CA LEU A 308 -8.06 -16.29 14.21
C LEU A 308 -8.30 -17.53 13.33
N GLU A 309 -9.25 -17.42 12.42
CA GLU A 309 -9.51 -18.40 11.36
C GLU A 309 -9.03 -17.86 10.02
N LEU A 310 -8.30 -18.69 9.25
CA LEU A 310 -7.87 -18.36 7.88
C LEU A 310 -9.08 -18.35 6.95
N THR A 311 -9.33 -17.21 6.27
CA THR A 311 -10.47 -17.04 5.34
C THR A 311 -10.05 -16.99 3.88
N HIS A 312 -8.84 -16.50 3.59
CA HIS A 312 -8.32 -16.35 2.24
C HIS A 312 -6.85 -16.78 2.18
N ILE A 313 -6.47 -17.41 1.08
CA ILE A 313 -5.09 -17.89 0.83
C ILE A 313 -4.65 -17.54 -0.58
N ASN A 314 -3.40 -17.10 -0.73
CA ASN A 314 -2.78 -16.87 -2.03
C ASN A 314 -2.48 -18.20 -2.72
N LEU A 315 -2.80 -18.32 -4.02
CA LEU A 315 -2.58 -19.56 -4.77
C LEU A 315 -1.17 -19.68 -5.37
N LEU A 316 -0.34 -18.64 -5.25
CA LEU A 316 1.02 -18.66 -5.79
C LEU A 316 2.05 -19.16 -4.77
N ASP A 317 1.82 -18.91 -3.47
CA ASP A 317 2.81 -19.18 -2.43
C ASP A 317 2.20 -19.57 -1.06
N ASP A 318 0.89 -19.80 -1.01
CA ASP A 318 0.13 -20.23 0.17
C ASP A 318 0.22 -19.25 1.37
N THR A 319 0.51 -17.96 1.12
CA THR A 319 0.47 -16.94 2.17
C THR A 319 -0.95 -16.63 2.62
N ALA A 320 -1.12 -16.23 3.90
CA ALA A 320 -2.42 -15.81 4.45
C ALA A 320 -2.87 -14.51 3.80
N GLU A 321 -4.05 -14.52 3.20
CA GLU A 321 -4.66 -13.38 2.51
C GLU A 321 -5.90 -12.84 3.22
N GLY A 322 -6.33 -13.48 4.29
CA GLY A 322 -7.43 -12.99 5.12
C GLY A 322 -7.66 -13.85 6.33
N VAL A 323 -8.12 -13.20 7.41
CA VAL A 323 -8.49 -13.85 8.67
C VAL A 323 -9.79 -13.26 9.21
N LYS A 324 -10.44 -14.02 10.09
CA LYS A 324 -11.60 -13.58 10.88
C LYS A 324 -11.52 -14.07 12.33
N CYS A 325 -12.24 -13.37 13.20
CA CYS A 325 -12.58 -13.85 14.55
C CYS A 325 -14.04 -13.52 14.79
N GLU A 326 -14.93 -14.52 14.69
CA GLU A 326 -16.39 -14.32 14.78
C GLU A 326 -16.83 -13.77 16.14
N LYS A 327 -16.27 -14.32 17.23
CA LYS A 327 -16.63 -13.89 18.60
C LYS A 327 -16.32 -12.41 18.86
N ASP A 328 -15.33 -11.85 18.16
CA ASP A 328 -14.92 -10.45 18.29
C ASP A 328 -15.51 -9.56 17.19
N LYS A 329 -16.35 -10.13 16.30
CA LYS A 329 -16.95 -9.43 15.14
C LYS A 329 -15.89 -8.71 14.30
N LEU A 330 -14.77 -9.39 13.97
CA LEU A 330 -13.71 -8.83 13.18
C LEU A 330 -13.30 -9.74 12.00
N PHE A 331 -12.87 -9.10 10.92
CA PHE A 331 -12.20 -9.77 9.81
C PHE A 331 -11.24 -8.80 9.10
N SER A 332 -10.35 -9.36 8.31
CA SER A 332 -9.40 -8.57 7.54
C SER A 332 -8.90 -9.31 6.31
N VAL A 333 -8.41 -8.56 5.32
CA VAL A 333 -7.77 -9.09 4.11
C VAL A 333 -6.45 -8.40 3.84
N GLN A 334 -5.48 -9.16 3.30
CA GLN A 334 -4.15 -8.66 2.98
C GLN A 334 -4.14 -7.83 1.69
N TYR A 335 -4.99 -8.17 0.74
CA TYR A 335 -5.14 -7.51 -0.55
C TYR A 335 -6.06 -6.28 -0.46
N HIS A 336 -6.21 -5.57 -1.59
CA HIS A 336 -6.91 -4.30 -1.70
C HIS A 336 -8.28 -4.47 -2.38
N PRO A 337 -9.39 -4.72 -1.63
CA PRO A 337 -10.73 -4.90 -2.22
C PRO A 337 -11.34 -3.59 -2.75
N GLU A 338 -10.75 -2.45 -2.38
CA GLU A 338 -11.12 -1.15 -2.95
C GLU A 338 -10.60 -0.96 -4.36
N SER A 339 -9.68 -1.83 -4.83
CA SER A 339 -8.98 -1.68 -6.12
C SER A 339 -8.14 -0.39 -6.19
N ALA A 340 -8.14 0.32 -7.32
CA ALA A 340 -7.41 1.57 -7.54
C ALA A 340 -5.87 1.44 -7.36
N PRO A 341 -5.18 0.78 -8.34
CA PRO A 341 -5.74 0.06 -9.50
C PRO A 341 -6.08 -1.39 -9.18
N GLY A 342 -6.92 -2.01 -10.00
CA GLY A 342 -7.11 -3.46 -9.96
C GLY A 342 -8.55 -3.95 -10.17
N PRO A 343 -8.76 -5.28 -10.07
CA PRO A 343 -10.06 -5.92 -10.22
C PRO A 343 -10.98 -5.63 -9.03
N GLN A 344 -12.29 -5.82 -9.23
CA GLN A 344 -13.32 -5.53 -8.22
C GLN A 344 -13.98 -6.79 -7.66
N ASP A 345 -13.39 -7.97 -7.84
CA ASP A 345 -13.95 -9.26 -7.42
C ASP A 345 -14.29 -9.31 -5.93
N SER A 346 -13.53 -8.57 -5.12
CA SER A 346 -13.61 -8.59 -3.67
C SER A 346 -14.40 -7.40 -3.07
N ALA A 347 -15.08 -6.59 -3.89
CA ALA A 347 -15.83 -5.42 -3.41
C ALA A 347 -16.93 -5.78 -2.39
N TYR A 348 -17.43 -7.02 -2.39
CA TYR A 348 -18.41 -7.55 -1.43
C TYR A 348 -17.94 -7.50 0.04
N LEU A 349 -16.64 -7.39 0.30
CA LEU A 349 -16.09 -7.30 1.65
C LEU A 349 -16.54 -6.03 2.39
N PHE A 350 -16.80 -4.95 1.66
CA PHE A 350 -17.41 -3.77 2.25
C PHE A 350 -18.86 -4.05 2.70
N ASP A 351 -19.63 -4.86 1.93
CA ASP A 351 -20.97 -5.29 2.35
C ASP A 351 -20.91 -6.22 3.56
N LYS A 352 -19.89 -7.10 3.66
CA LYS A 352 -19.64 -7.93 4.84
C LYS A 352 -19.40 -7.07 6.08
N PHE A 353 -18.65 -5.96 5.96
CA PHE A 353 -18.43 -5.03 7.06
C PHE A 353 -19.72 -4.33 7.48
N ILE A 354 -20.54 -3.90 6.51
CA ILE A 354 -21.88 -3.34 6.81
C ILE A 354 -22.75 -4.36 7.58
N ALA A 355 -22.75 -5.62 7.15
CA ALA A 355 -23.53 -6.66 7.83
C ALA A 355 -23.09 -6.87 9.30
N LEU A 356 -21.80 -6.76 9.62
CA LEU A 356 -21.31 -6.83 11.00
C LEU A 356 -21.78 -5.67 11.89
N MET A 357 -22.01 -4.48 11.28
CA MET A 357 -22.48 -3.30 11.99
C MET A 357 -24.01 -3.26 12.17
N GLN A 358 -24.76 -4.09 11.43
CA GLN A 358 -26.20 -4.20 11.64
C GLN A 358 -26.48 -4.69 13.05
N LYS A 359 -27.30 -3.94 13.77
CA LYS A 359 -27.84 -4.40 15.05
C LYS A 359 -28.81 -5.54 14.76
N GLU A 360 -28.70 -6.63 15.50
CA GLU A 360 -29.76 -7.64 15.50
C GLU A 360 -31.05 -6.90 15.92
N GLU A 361 -32.07 -6.94 15.06
CA GLU A 361 -33.40 -6.49 15.46
C GLU A 361 -33.89 -7.49 16.50
N ASP A 362 -34.00 -7.06 17.80
CA ASP A 362 -34.58 -7.81 18.91
C ASP A 362 -36.10 -8.04 18.69
#